data_0da1a5043dce1dc35d6a4f20f6c29a2a
#
_entry.id   0da1a5043dce1dc35d6a4f20f6c29a2a
#
_cell.length_a   1.000
_cell.length_b   1.000
_cell.length_c   1.000
_cell.angle_alpha   90.00
_cell.angle_beta   90.00
_cell.angle_gamma   90.00
#
_symmetry.space_group_name_H-M   'P 1'
#
loop_
_entity.id
_entity.type
_entity.pdbx_description
1 polymer ?
#
loop_
_entity_poly.entity_id
_entity_poly.type
_entity_poly.pdbx_seq_one_letter_code
_entity_poly.pdbx_strand_id
1 'polypeptide(L)'
;MTTKPENPYSALERIFHEPNRLAIMSALCGSANGLTFNELKEECGLTDGNLSRHLKALDEAKVIKIKKAFVSSKPQTTVFLSDTGRENFLEYLVALEGVLKKAALAMALEKKPASLPSILGKIARV
;
A
#
# COMPACT_ATOMS: atom_id res chain seq x y z
N MET A 1 20.67 -11.69 -19.49
CA MET A 1 20.11 -10.89 -18.65
C MET A 1 21.01 -10.06 -17.84
N THR A 2 20.77 -8.91 -17.75
CA THR A 2 21.63 -8.09 -17.13
C THR A 2 21.67 -8.17 -15.77
N THR A 3 22.76 -8.10 -15.19
CA THR A 3 22.90 -8.24 -13.85
C THR A 3 23.41 -6.98 -13.32
N LYS A 4 22.69 -5.92 -13.47
CA LYS A 4 23.00 -4.77 -12.79
C LYS A 4 22.94 -4.98 -11.36
N PRO A 5 23.80 -4.40 -10.57
CA PRO A 5 23.68 -4.47 -9.12
C PRO A 5 22.37 -3.88 -8.73
N GLU A 6 21.68 -4.51 -7.82
CA GLU A 6 20.41 -4.08 -7.40
C GLU A 6 20.49 -2.79 -6.65
N ASN A 7 19.67 -1.87 -7.06
CA ASN A 7 19.47 -0.66 -6.31
C ASN A 7 18.73 -1.05 -5.04
N PRO A 8 19.15 -0.63 -3.86
CA PRO A 8 18.46 -1.02 -2.63
C PRO A 8 17.00 -0.59 -2.60
N TYR A 9 16.61 0.31 -3.48
CA TYR A 9 15.24 0.76 -3.49
C TYR A 9 14.41 0.11 -4.61
N SER A 10 14.99 -0.84 -5.32
CA SER A 10 14.28 -1.44 -6.45
C SER A 10 13.06 -2.23 -6.03
N ALA A 11 13.01 -2.66 -4.75
CA ALA A 11 11.84 -3.36 -4.27
C ALA A 11 10.68 -2.43 -3.94
N LEU A 12 10.89 -1.13 -3.99
CA LEU A 12 9.80 -0.17 -3.78
C LEU A 12 9.07 0.00 -5.09
N GLU A 13 8.15 -0.90 -5.34
CA GLU A 13 7.45 -0.94 -6.60
C GLU A 13 6.64 0.31 -6.87
N ARG A 14 6.77 0.78 -8.09
CA ARG A 14 6.11 2.01 -8.49
C ARG A 14 4.60 1.96 -8.31
N ILE A 15 4.01 0.79 -8.52
CA ILE A 15 2.56 0.67 -8.41
C ILE A 15 2.07 1.00 -7.00
N PHE A 16 2.85 0.69 -5.97
CA PHE A 16 2.46 0.96 -4.60
C PHE A 16 3.01 2.27 -4.06
N HIS A 17 4.07 2.77 -4.67
CA HIS A 17 4.79 3.91 -4.11
C HIS A 17 4.14 5.23 -4.57
N GLU A 18 2.90 5.36 -4.24
CA GLU A 18 2.10 6.54 -4.57
C GLU A 18 1.08 6.65 -3.44
N PRO A 19 0.91 7.83 -2.82
CA PRO A 19 0.16 7.95 -1.58
C PRO A 19 -1.26 7.37 -1.62
N ASN A 20 -1.97 7.60 -2.70
CA ASN A 20 -3.35 7.13 -2.76
C ASN A 20 -3.44 5.63 -2.96
N ARG A 21 -2.55 5.07 -3.77
CA ARG A 21 -2.53 3.63 -3.96
C ARG A 21 -2.02 2.93 -2.71
N LEU A 22 -1.06 3.54 -2.01
CA LEU A 22 -0.60 3.01 -0.75
C LEU A 22 -1.74 2.96 0.27
N ALA A 23 -2.56 4.02 0.32
CA ALA A 23 -3.70 4.05 1.23
C ALA A 23 -4.72 2.97 0.87
N ILE A 24 -5.00 2.77 -0.41
CA ILE A 24 -5.94 1.76 -0.86
C ILE A 24 -5.46 0.36 -0.48
N MET A 25 -4.21 0.06 -0.78
CA MET A 25 -3.66 -1.26 -0.46
C MET A 25 -3.64 -1.51 1.04
N SER A 26 -3.31 -0.48 1.82
CA SER A 26 -3.29 -0.61 3.28
C SER A 26 -4.68 -0.88 3.83
N ALA A 27 -5.69 -0.20 3.31
CA ALA A 27 -7.06 -0.41 3.74
C ALA A 27 -7.50 -1.85 3.43
N LEU A 28 -7.13 -2.35 2.25
CA LEU A 28 -7.51 -3.71 1.87
C LEU A 28 -6.82 -4.76 2.71
N CYS A 29 -5.63 -4.47 3.24
CA CYS A 29 -4.93 -5.43 4.08
C CYS A 29 -5.71 -5.81 5.32
N GLY A 30 -6.50 -4.89 5.83
CA GLY A 30 -7.25 -5.16 7.04
C GLY A 30 -8.65 -5.72 6.79
N SER A 31 -8.96 -6.06 5.53
CA SER A 31 -10.32 -6.43 5.18
C SER A 31 -10.36 -7.74 4.42
N ALA A 32 -10.49 -8.83 5.16
CA ALA A 32 -10.51 -10.17 4.56
C ALA A 32 -11.65 -10.33 3.56
N ASN A 33 -12.77 -9.67 3.80
CA ASN A 33 -13.92 -9.77 2.91
C ASN A 33 -13.98 -8.65 1.88
N GLY A 34 -12.90 -7.94 1.73
CA GLY A 34 -12.84 -6.83 0.77
C GLY A 34 -13.53 -5.59 1.29
N LEU A 35 -13.46 -4.55 0.50
CA LEU A 35 -14.13 -3.28 0.81
C LEU A 35 -14.91 -2.85 -0.43
N THR A 36 -16.08 -2.28 -0.21
CA THR A 36 -16.86 -1.76 -1.33
C THR A 36 -16.20 -0.48 -1.84
N PHE A 37 -16.58 -0.10 -3.05
CA PHE A 37 -16.09 1.13 -3.64
C PHE A 37 -16.33 2.32 -2.70
N ASN A 38 -17.54 2.39 -2.14
CA ASN A 38 -17.87 3.51 -1.25
C ASN A 38 -17.08 3.47 0.04
N GLU A 39 -16.85 2.29 0.60
CA GLU A 39 -16.04 2.16 1.80
C GLU A 39 -14.61 2.62 1.55
N LEU A 40 -14.05 2.22 0.42
CA LEU A 40 -12.69 2.64 0.06
C LEU A 40 -12.63 4.14 -0.16
N LYS A 41 -13.64 4.69 -0.82
CA LYS A 41 -13.69 6.10 -1.09
C LYS A 41 -13.65 6.91 0.20
N GLU A 42 -14.45 6.49 1.16
CA GLU A 42 -14.50 7.17 2.44
C GLU A 42 -13.23 6.99 3.24
N GLU A 43 -12.77 5.77 3.31
CA GLU A 43 -11.59 5.48 4.11
C GLU A 43 -10.34 6.17 3.59
N CYS A 44 -10.21 6.27 2.28
CA CYS A 44 -9.03 6.87 1.67
C CYS A 44 -9.20 8.35 1.35
N GLY A 45 -10.40 8.88 1.55
CA GLY A 45 -10.64 10.30 1.29
C GLY A 45 -10.52 10.68 -0.17
N LEU A 46 -11.00 9.83 -1.08
CA LEU A 46 -10.85 10.06 -2.50
C LEU A 46 -12.16 10.38 -3.17
N THR A 47 -12.09 11.06 -4.31
CA THR A 47 -13.26 11.26 -5.14
C THR A 47 -13.52 10.01 -5.95
N ASP A 48 -14.72 9.86 -6.51
CA ASP A 48 -15.07 8.74 -7.34
C ASP A 48 -14.08 8.57 -8.49
N GLY A 49 -13.76 9.68 -9.17
CA GLY A 49 -12.87 9.62 -10.32
C GLY A 49 -11.45 9.22 -9.95
N ASN A 50 -10.95 9.76 -8.86
CA ASN A 50 -9.60 9.43 -8.43
C ASN A 50 -9.52 7.97 -7.98
N LEU A 51 -10.51 7.50 -7.23
CA LEU A 51 -10.52 6.11 -6.80
C LEU A 51 -10.61 5.19 -8.02
N SER A 52 -11.49 5.49 -8.97
CA SER A 52 -11.62 4.67 -10.17
C SER A 52 -10.31 4.59 -10.93
N ARG A 53 -9.61 5.69 -11.07
CA ARG A 53 -8.35 5.73 -11.77
C ARG A 53 -7.28 4.88 -11.10
N HIS A 54 -7.18 4.99 -9.78
CA HIS A 54 -6.20 4.20 -9.04
C HIS A 54 -6.56 2.71 -9.01
N LEU A 55 -7.85 2.39 -8.89
CA LEU A 55 -8.26 1.00 -8.93
C LEU A 55 -7.97 0.38 -10.29
N LYS A 56 -8.13 1.15 -11.36
CA LYS A 56 -7.80 0.64 -12.69
C LYS A 56 -6.32 0.28 -12.78
N ALA A 57 -5.46 1.14 -12.27
CA ALA A 57 -4.01 0.88 -12.30
C ALA A 57 -3.67 -0.37 -11.47
N LEU A 58 -4.27 -0.50 -10.30
CA LEU A 58 -4.02 -1.65 -9.43
C LEU A 58 -4.56 -2.94 -10.04
N ASP A 59 -5.70 -2.85 -10.70
CA ASP A 59 -6.30 -4.01 -11.35
C ASP A 59 -5.45 -4.46 -12.54
N GLU A 60 -4.95 -3.52 -13.32
CA GLU A 60 -4.08 -3.84 -14.45
C GLU A 60 -2.77 -4.47 -13.98
N ALA A 61 -2.31 -4.10 -12.80
CA ALA A 61 -1.12 -4.71 -12.22
C ALA A 61 -1.43 -6.05 -11.53
N LYS A 62 -2.70 -6.44 -11.50
CA LYS A 62 -3.16 -7.72 -10.95
C LYS A 62 -2.91 -7.87 -9.46
N VAL A 63 -2.84 -6.76 -8.76
CA VAL A 63 -2.63 -6.80 -7.31
C VAL A 63 -3.94 -6.69 -6.53
N ILE A 64 -5.04 -6.42 -7.22
CA ILE A 64 -6.36 -6.45 -6.61
C ILE A 64 -7.31 -7.26 -7.48
N LYS A 65 -8.45 -7.63 -6.91
CA LYS A 65 -9.54 -8.25 -7.65
C LYS A 65 -10.77 -7.40 -7.44
N ILE A 66 -11.53 -7.20 -8.50
CA ILE A 66 -12.74 -6.41 -8.43
C ILE A 66 -13.92 -7.31 -8.75
N LYS A 67 -14.90 -7.32 -7.87
CA LYS A 67 -16.08 -8.13 -8.06
C LYS A 67 -17.29 -7.21 -8.10
N LYS A 68 -18.10 -7.36 -9.14
CA LYS A 68 -19.33 -6.60 -9.28
C LYS A 68 -20.52 -7.54 -9.11
N ALA A 69 -21.46 -7.11 -8.31
CA ALA A 69 -22.64 -7.91 -8.04
C ALA A 69 -23.82 -7.00 -7.77
N PHE A 70 -25.02 -7.57 -7.71
CA PHE A 70 -26.20 -6.81 -7.33
C PHE A 70 -26.53 -7.19 -5.90
N VAL A 71 -26.75 -6.18 -5.08
CA VAL A 71 -27.16 -6.36 -3.69
C VAL A 71 -28.45 -5.56 -3.53
N SER A 72 -29.54 -6.25 -3.24
CA SER A 72 -30.84 -5.62 -3.14
C SER A 72 -31.17 -4.83 -4.40
N SER A 73 -30.93 -5.43 -5.54
CA SER A 73 -31.21 -4.86 -6.86
C SER A 73 -30.35 -3.65 -7.22
N LYS A 74 -29.31 -3.38 -6.45
CA LYS A 74 -28.39 -2.29 -6.78
C LYS A 74 -27.01 -2.83 -7.08
N PRO A 75 -26.34 -2.26 -8.07
CA PRO A 75 -24.98 -2.72 -8.38
C PRO A 75 -24.03 -2.34 -7.25
N GLN A 76 -23.15 -3.23 -6.91
CA GLN A 76 -22.14 -2.98 -5.88
C GLN A 76 -20.80 -3.52 -6.33
N THR A 77 -19.78 -2.71 -6.23
CA THR A 77 -18.42 -3.10 -6.56
C THR A 77 -17.66 -3.34 -5.27
N THR A 78 -17.03 -4.49 -5.16
CA THR A 78 -16.20 -4.84 -4.01
C THR A 78 -14.79 -5.14 -4.48
N VAL A 79 -13.82 -4.64 -3.73
CA VAL A 79 -12.42 -4.76 -4.08
C VAL A 79 -11.72 -5.62 -3.03
N PHE A 80 -10.87 -6.53 -3.51
CA PHE A 80 -10.12 -7.44 -2.65
C PHE A 80 -8.65 -7.43 -3.03
N LEU A 81 -7.79 -7.76 -2.11
CA LEU A 81 -6.41 -8.03 -2.48
C LEU A 81 -6.37 -9.36 -3.23
N SER A 82 -5.58 -9.41 -4.29
CA SER A 82 -5.27 -10.70 -4.91
C SER A 82 -4.17 -11.37 -4.11
N ASP A 83 -3.94 -12.65 -4.33
CA ASP A 83 -2.82 -13.33 -3.67
C ASP A 83 -1.50 -12.70 -4.07
N THR A 84 -1.35 -12.38 -5.36
CA THR A 84 -0.16 -11.69 -5.84
C THR A 84 -0.02 -10.32 -5.18
N GLY A 85 -1.14 -9.62 -5.05
CA GLY A 85 -1.12 -8.30 -4.42
C GLY A 85 -0.68 -8.37 -2.97
N ARG A 86 -1.16 -9.37 -2.26
CA ARG A 86 -0.79 -9.56 -0.87
C ARG A 86 0.71 -9.79 -0.72
N GLU A 87 1.25 -10.69 -1.53
CA GLU A 87 2.66 -11.00 -1.48
C GLU A 87 3.53 -9.82 -1.87
N ASN A 88 3.18 -9.19 -2.98
CA ASN A 88 3.98 -8.08 -3.48
C ASN A 88 3.92 -6.87 -2.56
N PHE A 89 2.75 -6.62 -1.99
CA PHE A 89 2.62 -5.49 -1.09
C PHE A 89 3.39 -5.73 0.20
N LEU A 90 3.41 -6.97 0.69
CA LEU A 90 4.21 -7.29 1.87
C LEU A 90 5.69 -7.05 1.60
N GLU A 91 6.17 -7.47 0.44
CA GLU A 91 7.57 -7.22 0.08
C GLU A 91 7.87 -5.73 0.01
N TYR A 92 6.93 -4.96 -0.54
CA TYR A 92 7.07 -3.53 -0.59
C TYR A 92 7.15 -2.93 0.82
N LEU A 93 6.28 -3.38 1.71
CA LEU A 93 6.28 -2.85 3.08
C LEU A 93 7.56 -3.17 3.82
N VAL A 94 8.10 -4.38 3.61
CA VAL A 94 9.36 -4.75 4.24
C VAL A 94 10.49 -3.86 3.72
N ALA A 95 10.53 -3.62 2.41
CA ALA A 95 11.55 -2.75 1.83
C ALA A 95 11.41 -1.32 2.33
N LEU A 96 10.17 -0.85 2.44
CA LEU A 96 9.92 0.50 2.93
C LEU A 96 10.34 0.64 4.38
N GLU A 97 10.06 -0.37 5.20
CA GLU A 97 10.48 -0.35 6.58
C GLU A 97 12.00 -0.23 6.69
N GLY A 98 12.71 -0.97 5.84
CA GLY A 98 14.18 -0.89 5.83
C GLY A 98 14.69 0.51 5.50
N VAL A 99 14.06 1.16 4.53
CA VAL A 99 14.42 2.52 4.15
C VAL A 99 14.15 3.48 5.30
N LEU A 100 12.99 3.35 5.93
CA LEU A 100 12.62 4.23 7.03
C LEU A 100 13.57 4.07 8.21
N LYS A 101 13.91 2.84 8.56
CA LYS A 101 14.82 2.58 9.64
C LYS A 101 16.20 3.16 9.37
N LYS A 102 16.69 2.93 8.17
CA LYS A 102 18.01 3.42 7.81
C LYS A 102 18.08 4.94 7.87
N ALA A 103 17.09 5.60 7.33
CA ALA A 103 17.06 7.06 7.32
C ALA A 103 16.92 7.60 8.74
N ALA A 104 16.05 7.00 9.53
CA ALA A 104 15.82 7.46 10.89
C ALA A 104 17.07 7.30 11.74
N LEU A 105 17.78 6.18 11.60
CA LEU A 105 19.00 5.96 12.34
C LEU A 105 20.10 6.94 11.92
N ALA A 106 20.21 7.19 10.62
CA ALA A 106 21.22 8.12 10.13
C ALA A 106 20.98 9.52 10.71
N MET A 107 19.71 9.94 10.75
CA MET A 107 19.39 11.23 11.33
C MET A 107 19.63 11.29 12.82
N ALA A 108 19.36 10.21 13.51
CA ALA A 108 19.57 10.13 14.94
C ALA A 108 21.06 10.16 15.29
N LEU A 109 21.88 9.58 14.44
CA LEU A 109 23.31 9.57 14.68
C LEU A 109 23.92 10.94 14.44
N GLU A 110 23.31 11.70 13.54
CA GLU A 110 23.82 13.04 13.29
C GLU A 110 23.51 13.99 14.42
N LYS A 111 22.40 13.80 15.10
CA LYS A 111 22.02 14.66 16.18
C LYS A 111 22.22 13.92 17.47
N LYS A 112 21.82 14.50 18.59
CA LYS A 112 21.91 13.82 19.83
C LYS A 112 21.07 12.59 19.77
N PRO A 113 21.63 11.47 20.10
CA PRO A 113 20.88 10.23 20.00
C PRO A 113 19.81 10.05 21.06
N ALA A 114 19.57 11.06 21.83
CA ALA A 114 18.62 10.91 22.90
C ALA A 114 17.26 10.51 22.43
N SER A 115 16.91 10.82 21.21
CA SER A 115 15.58 10.45 20.80
C SER A 115 15.60 9.85 19.46
N LEU A 116 15.29 8.59 19.39
CA LEU A 116 14.98 7.99 18.14
C LEU A 116 13.63 8.52 17.74
N PRO A 117 13.42 8.76 16.45
CA PRO A 117 12.14 9.27 16.01
C PRO A 117 11.01 8.31 16.37
N SER A 118 9.91 8.86 16.77
CA SER A 118 8.76 8.06 17.15
C SER A 118 8.24 7.20 16.01
N ILE A 119 8.60 7.53 14.80
CA ILE A 119 8.16 6.75 13.66
C ILE A 119 8.64 5.31 13.73
N LEU A 120 9.83 5.08 14.29
CA LEU A 120 10.31 3.71 14.42
C LEU A 120 9.47 2.93 15.43
N GLY A 121 9.08 3.57 16.49
CA GLY A 121 8.24 2.93 17.47
C GLY A 121 6.87 2.60 16.92
N LYS A 122 6.32 3.49 16.14
CA LYS A 122 5.01 3.26 15.55
C LYS A 122 5.05 2.11 14.55
N ILE A 123 6.08 2.05 13.74
CA ILE A 123 6.21 0.96 12.79
C ILE A 123 6.37 -0.36 13.51
N ALA A 124 7.13 -0.38 14.57
CA ALA A 124 7.38 -1.62 15.28
C ALA A 124 6.14 -2.15 15.98
N ARG A 125 5.17 -1.31 16.26
CA ARG A 125 3.97 -1.74 16.93
C ARG A 125 2.89 -2.25 16.03
N VAL A 126 3.03 -2.04 14.76
CA VAL A 126 2.07 -2.52 13.80
C VAL A 126 2.35 -3.95 13.41
#